data_b3850f7d7c6e2cbff0edb237adf8790f
#
_entry.id   b3850f7d7c6e2cbff0edb237adf8790f
#
_cell.length_a   1.000
_cell.length_b   1.000
_cell.length_c   1.000
_cell.angle_alpha   90.00
_cell.angle_beta   90.00
_cell.angle_gamma   90.00
#
_symmetry.space_group_name_H-M   'P 1'
#
loop_
_entity.id
_entity.type
_entity.pdbx_description
1 polymer ?
#
loop_
_entity_poly.entity_id
_entity_poly.type
_entity_poly.pdbx_seq_one_letter_code
_entity_poly.pdbx_strand_id
1 'polypeptide(L)'
;GVICAKKTDNVGDFYLGGRKLGPFVTAMSAEASDMSGWLLMGLPGVAYATGIADAAWTGIGLAIGTYLNWLIVSKRIRKYSHVCNSITIPDFFSNRFRDSKKILTLISALIIIVFFIPYTGSGFSACGKLFNSLFGADYHIAMIISAVVIIAYTTIGGFLAASTTDFIQSIIMSVALIIVAVSYTHLRAHETGAYL
;
A
#
# COMPACT_ATOMS: atom_id res chain seq x y z
N GLY A 1 15.19 -7.40 -4.31
CA GLY A 1 14.90 -8.79 -3.91
C GLY A 1 16.17 -9.52 -3.48
N VAL A 2 17.13 -9.78 -4.39
CA VAL A 2 18.32 -10.63 -4.14
C VAL A 2 19.21 -10.14 -2.98
N ILE A 3 19.40 -8.83 -2.85
CA ILE A 3 20.20 -8.26 -1.74
C ILE A 3 19.49 -8.44 -0.40
N CYS A 4 18.18 -8.32 -0.38
CA CYS A 4 17.38 -8.51 0.83
C CYS A 4 17.26 -9.98 1.21
N ALA A 5 17.21 -10.89 0.22
CA ALA A 5 17.18 -12.32 0.44
C ALA A 5 18.40 -12.83 1.26
N LYS A 6 19.58 -12.24 1.03
CA LYS A 6 20.80 -12.56 1.80
C LYS A 6 20.74 -12.14 3.29
N LYS A 7 19.73 -11.37 3.70
CA LYS A 7 19.52 -10.90 5.07
C LYS A 7 18.31 -11.56 5.74
N THR A 8 17.70 -12.52 5.07
CA THR A 8 16.47 -13.19 5.51
C THR A 8 16.81 -14.62 5.88
N ASP A 9 17.14 -14.87 7.14
CA ASP A 9 17.55 -16.19 7.63
C ASP A 9 16.42 -16.99 8.27
N ASN A 10 15.37 -16.32 8.73
CA ASN A 10 14.29 -16.92 9.50
C ASN A 10 12.91 -16.50 8.98
N VAL A 11 11.87 -17.26 9.35
CA VAL A 11 10.45 -16.95 9.06
C VAL A 11 10.06 -15.56 9.58
N GLY A 12 10.55 -15.18 10.76
CA GLY A 12 10.32 -13.85 11.31
C GLY A 12 10.99 -12.72 10.51
N ASP A 13 12.17 -12.98 9.94
CA ASP A 13 12.84 -12.03 9.05
C ASP A 13 12.09 -11.91 7.72
N PHE A 14 11.57 -13.02 7.20
CA PHE A 14 10.81 -13.03 5.95
C PHE A 14 9.51 -12.24 6.04
N TYR A 15 8.72 -12.45 7.10
CA TYR A 15 7.40 -11.81 7.24
C TYR A 15 7.41 -10.46 7.94
N LEU A 16 8.41 -10.17 8.78
CA LEU A 16 8.45 -8.96 9.62
C LEU A 16 9.74 -8.13 9.43
N GLY A 17 10.62 -8.54 8.52
CA GLY A 17 11.93 -7.88 8.36
C GLY A 17 12.76 -7.88 9.65
N GLY A 18 12.63 -8.93 10.47
CA GLY A 18 13.29 -9.03 11.77
C GLY A 18 12.87 -7.96 12.78
N ARG A 19 11.78 -7.22 12.53
CA ARG A 19 11.31 -6.06 13.32
C ARG A 19 12.37 -4.95 13.49
N LYS A 20 13.32 -4.85 12.55
CA LYS A 20 14.48 -3.93 12.58
C LYS A 20 14.33 -2.70 11.68
N LEU A 21 13.19 -2.56 11.00
CA LEU A 21 12.94 -1.41 10.14
C LEU A 21 12.93 -0.11 10.96
N GLY A 22 13.64 0.89 10.45
CA GLY A 22 13.64 2.23 11.05
C GLY A 22 12.28 2.92 10.90
N PRO A 23 11.95 3.90 11.76
CA PRO A 23 10.64 4.55 11.76
C PRO A 23 10.32 5.25 10.43
N PHE A 24 11.30 5.85 9.80
CA PHE A 24 11.11 6.54 8.51
C PHE A 24 10.80 5.57 7.37
N VAL A 25 11.58 4.48 7.26
CA VAL A 25 11.32 3.43 6.25
C VAL A 25 9.96 2.78 6.48
N THR A 26 9.59 2.54 7.74
CA THR A 26 8.28 1.95 8.08
C THR A 26 7.14 2.88 7.68
N ALA A 27 7.24 4.17 7.96
CA ALA A 27 6.20 5.15 7.61
C ALA A 27 6.04 5.27 6.10
N MET A 28 7.14 5.42 5.37
CA MET A 28 7.12 5.54 3.91
C MET A 28 6.64 4.25 3.21
N SER A 29 7.04 3.07 3.72
CA SER A 29 6.57 1.79 3.20
C SER A 29 5.08 1.57 3.49
N ALA A 30 4.61 1.94 4.69
CA ALA A 30 3.19 1.84 5.02
C ALA A 30 2.34 2.73 4.12
N GLU A 31 2.77 3.96 3.88
CA GLU A 31 2.09 4.91 2.99
C GLU A 31 2.06 4.39 1.54
N ALA A 32 3.21 3.95 1.01
CA ALA A 32 3.28 3.41 -0.34
C ALA A 32 2.44 2.14 -0.53
N SER A 33 2.34 1.29 0.49
CA SER A 33 1.51 0.08 0.44
C SER A 33 0.01 0.39 0.51
N ASP A 34 -0.38 1.49 1.16
CA ASP A 34 -1.77 1.95 1.25
C ASP A 34 -2.22 2.68 -0.03
N MET A 35 -1.29 3.34 -0.72
CA MET A 35 -1.54 3.98 -2.00
C MET A 35 -1.91 2.95 -3.07
N SER A 36 -3.17 2.98 -3.50
CA SER A 36 -3.71 2.11 -4.54
C SER A 36 -4.19 2.93 -5.74
N GLY A 37 -4.66 2.24 -6.78
CA GLY A 37 -5.35 2.89 -7.91
C GLY A 37 -6.55 3.74 -7.47
N TRP A 38 -7.13 3.48 -6.29
CA TRP A 38 -8.17 4.32 -5.70
C TRP A 38 -7.68 5.73 -5.42
N LEU A 39 -6.52 5.91 -4.82
CA LEU A 39 -6.01 7.23 -4.47
C LEU A 39 -5.71 8.07 -5.72
N LEU A 40 -5.14 7.45 -6.76
CA LEU A 40 -4.69 8.15 -7.96
C LEU A 40 -5.78 8.34 -9.03
N MET A 41 -6.76 7.43 -9.10
CA MET A 41 -7.83 7.46 -10.11
C MET A 41 -9.22 7.55 -9.50
N GLY A 42 -9.48 6.81 -8.41
CA GLY A 42 -10.80 6.74 -7.79
C GLY A 42 -11.18 8.05 -7.12
N LEU A 43 -10.32 8.62 -6.29
CA LEU A 43 -10.59 9.86 -5.58
C LEU A 43 -10.77 11.06 -6.52
N PRO A 44 -9.91 11.30 -7.53
CA PRO A 44 -10.17 12.27 -8.58
C PRO A 44 -11.44 11.99 -9.38
N GLY A 45 -11.75 10.72 -9.65
CA GLY A 45 -12.98 10.30 -10.31
C GLY A 45 -14.24 10.65 -9.49
N VAL A 46 -14.20 10.45 -8.18
CA VAL A 46 -15.28 10.90 -7.28
C VAL A 46 -15.44 12.42 -7.33
N ALA A 47 -14.33 13.16 -7.25
CA ALA A 47 -14.36 14.63 -7.35
C ALA A 47 -14.97 15.11 -8.67
N TYR A 48 -14.70 14.42 -9.77
CA TYR A 48 -15.28 14.71 -11.07
C TYR A 48 -16.79 14.38 -11.16
N ALA A 49 -17.20 13.25 -10.59
CA ALA A 49 -18.57 12.75 -10.70
C ALA A 49 -19.54 13.41 -9.71
N THR A 50 -19.12 13.66 -8.47
CA THR A 50 -20.02 14.13 -7.38
C THR A 50 -19.66 15.53 -6.86
N GLY A 51 -18.54 16.08 -7.33
CA GLY A 51 -18.03 17.37 -6.87
C GLY A 51 -16.91 17.23 -5.84
N ILE A 52 -16.26 18.34 -5.57
CA ILE A 52 -15.04 18.40 -4.75
C ILE A 52 -15.31 18.14 -3.25
N ALA A 53 -16.54 18.35 -2.79
CA ALA A 53 -16.88 18.22 -1.38
C ALA A 53 -16.70 16.79 -0.85
N ASP A 54 -17.23 15.80 -1.54
CA ASP A 54 -17.14 14.39 -1.14
C ASP A 54 -15.70 13.89 -1.16
N ALA A 55 -14.94 14.26 -2.18
CA ALA A 55 -13.53 13.92 -2.28
C ALA A 55 -12.71 14.60 -1.17
N ALA A 56 -13.00 15.86 -0.83
CA ALA A 56 -12.32 16.60 0.23
C ALA A 56 -12.60 15.98 1.61
N TRP A 57 -13.85 15.64 1.91
CA TRP A 57 -14.19 14.96 3.18
C TRP A 57 -13.53 13.60 3.28
N THR A 58 -13.47 12.84 2.18
CA THR A 58 -12.75 11.56 2.14
C THR A 58 -11.26 11.77 2.42
N GLY A 59 -10.61 12.74 1.78
CA GLY A 59 -9.21 13.06 2.00
C GLY A 59 -8.90 13.50 3.43
N ILE A 60 -9.73 14.38 4.00
CA ILE A 60 -9.60 14.84 5.40
C ILE A 60 -9.79 13.65 6.36
N GLY A 61 -10.81 12.82 6.12
CA GLY A 61 -11.07 11.63 6.93
C GLY A 61 -9.92 10.63 6.92
N LEU A 62 -9.33 10.38 5.75
CA LEU A 62 -8.15 9.54 5.62
C LEU A 62 -6.94 10.12 6.38
N ALA A 63 -6.65 11.40 6.22
CA ALA A 63 -5.53 12.05 6.90
C ALA A 63 -5.67 11.99 8.44
N ILE A 64 -6.83 12.37 8.97
CA ILE A 64 -7.11 12.32 10.40
C ILE A 64 -7.11 10.87 10.91
N GLY A 65 -7.77 9.97 10.19
CA GLY A 65 -7.84 8.55 10.54
C GLY A 65 -6.47 7.88 10.60
N THR A 66 -5.63 8.12 9.60
CA THR A 66 -4.25 7.62 9.57
C THR A 66 -3.44 8.18 10.75
N TYR A 67 -3.53 9.48 11.03
CA TYR A 67 -2.85 10.08 12.17
C TYR A 67 -3.28 9.44 13.51
N LEU A 68 -4.58 9.31 13.73
CA LEU A 68 -5.12 8.68 14.95
C LEU A 68 -4.72 7.19 15.05
N ASN A 69 -4.74 6.47 13.94
CA ASN A 69 -4.30 5.07 13.89
C ASN A 69 -2.83 4.94 14.32
N TRP A 70 -1.93 5.77 13.79
CA TRP A 70 -0.53 5.77 14.20
C TRP A 70 -0.33 6.16 15.65
N LEU A 71 -1.08 7.11 16.14
CA LEU A 71 -0.97 7.61 17.52
C LEU A 71 -1.47 6.58 18.55
N ILE A 72 -2.63 5.97 18.29
CA ILE A 72 -3.36 5.17 19.28
C ILE A 72 -3.15 3.67 19.07
N VAL A 73 -3.31 3.17 17.84
CA VAL A 73 -3.40 1.74 17.54
C VAL A 73 -2.02 1.13 17.34
N SER A 74 -1.15 1.75 16.54
CA SER A 74 0.11 1.15 16.13
C SER A 74 1.03 0.78 17.29
N LYS A 75 1.17 1.66 18.27
CA LYS A 75 1.97 1.40 19.48
C LYS A 75 1.45 0.21 20.29
N ARG A 76 0.13 0.10 20.41
CA ARG A 76 -0.53 -0.96 21.19
C ARG A 76 -0.39 -2.30 20.46
N ILE A 77 -0.72 -2.33 19.18
CA ILE A 77 -0.63 -3.56 18.37
C ILE A 77 0.81 -4.10 18.32
N ARG A 78 1.80 -3.21 18.17
CA ARG A 78 3.21 -3.61 18.19
C ARG A 78 3.62 -4.27 19.51
N LYS A 79 3.27 -3.67 20.65
CA LYS A 79 3.57 -4.25 21.97
C LYS A 79 2.88 -5.59 22.16
N TYR A 80 1.58 -5.66 21.88
CA TYR A 80 0.81 -6.89 22.05
C TYR A 80 1.26 -8.00 21.12
N SER A 81 1.50 -7.72 19.84
CA SER A 81 1.98 -8.73 18.90
C SER A 81 3.34 -9.30 19.29
N HIS A 82 4.20 -8.47 19.91
CA HIS A 82 5.48 -8.95 20.41
C HIS A 82 5.31 -9.85 21.63
N VAL A 83 4.47 -9.46 22.59
CA VAL A 83 4.19 -10.25 23.80
C VAL A 83 3.48 -11.57 23.47
N CYS A 84 2.54 -11.54 22.53
CA CYS A 84 1.82 -12.74 22.07
C CYS A 84 2.63 -13.58 21.07
N ASN A 85 3.84 -13.16 20.70
CA ASN A 85 4.68 -13.80 19.68
C ASN A 85 3.94 -14.07 18.36
N SER A 86 3.10 -13.11 17.93
CA SER A 86 2.24 -13.23 16.76
C SER A 86 2.93 -12.61 15.55
N ILE A 87 2.90 -13.31 14.41
CA ILE A 87 3.47 -12.84 13.14
C ILE A 87 2.38 -12.20 12.28
N THR A 88 1.19 -12.76 12.26
CA THR A 88 0.06 -12.32 11.43
C THR A 88 -1.08 -11.78 12.29
N ILE A 89 -2.00 -11.03 11.67
CA ILE A 89 -3.21 -10.55 12.32
C ILE A 89 -4.13 -11.71 12.78
N PRO A 90 -4.35 -12.76 12.00
CA PRO A 90 -5.08 -13.95 12.49
C PRO A 90 -4.46 -14.58 13.72
N ASP A 91 -3.13 -14.74 13.74
CA ASP A 91 -2.42 -15.25 14.92
C ASP A 91 -2.56 -14.32 16.12
N PHE A 92 -2.50 -13.01 15.88
CA PHE A 92 -2.68 -12.01 16.92
C PHE A 92 -4.04 -12.16 17.61
N PHE A 93 -5.12 -12.30 16.85
CA PHE A 93 -6.46 -12.50 17.43
C PHE A 93 -6.55 -13.81 18.21
N SER A 94 -6.08 -14.90 17.63
CA SER A 94 -6.09 -16.20 18.30
C SER A 94 -5.31 -16.20 19.62
N ASN A 95 -4.10 -15.65 19.60
CA ASN A 95 -3.24 -15.60 20.80
C ASN A 95 -3.77 -14.59 21.84
N ARG A 96 -4.31 -13.44 21.38
CA ARG A 96 -4.87 -12.41 22.25
C ARG A 96 -6.09 -12.89 23.04
N PHE A 97 -6.97 -13.63 22.36
CA PHE A 97 -8.20 -14.14 22.95
C PHE A 97 -8.10 -15.60 23.47
N ARG A 98 -6.89 -16.19 23.40
CA ARG A 98 -6.62 -17.56 23.83
C ARG A 98 -7.56 -18.59 23.17
N ASP A 99 -7.77 -18.43 21.88
CA ASP A 99 -8.63 -19.30 21.08
C ASP A 99 -7.96 -20.65 20.83
N SER A 100 -8.24 -21.63 21.68
CA SER A 100 -7.70 -22.98 21.58
C SER A 100 -8.18 -23.74 20.33
N LYS A 101 -9.34 -23.37 19.78
CA LYS A 101 -9.92 -23.99 18.59
C LYS A 101 -9.50 -23.33 17.28
N LYS A 102 -8.73 -22.23 17.36
CA LYS A 102 -8.27 -21.43 16.20
C LYS A 102 -9.40 -20.96 15.27
N ILE A 103 -10.61 -20.79 15.80
CA ILE A 103 -11.76 -20.30 15.05
C ILE A 103 -11.54 -18.87 14.60
N LEU A 104 -10.97 -18.01 15.45
CA LEU A 104 -10.65 -16.63 15.12
C LEU A 104 -9.58 -16.55 14.01
N THR A 105 -8.59 -17.44 14.04
CA THR A 105 -7.60 -17.56 12.97
C THR A 105 -8.27 -17.90 11.64
N LEU A 106 -9.16 -18.89 11.64
CA LEU A 106 -9.86 -19.34 10.43
C LEU A 106 -10.74 -18.22 9.84
N ILE A 107 -11.57 -17.59 10.66
CA ILE A 107 -12.47 -16.52 10.24
C ILE A 107 -11.68 -15.33 9.70
N SER A 108 -10.65 -14.89 10.44
CA SER A 108 -9.81 -13.76 10.02
C SER A 108 -9.05 -14.06 8.73
N ALA A 109 -8.51 -15.26 8.57
CA ALA A 109 -7.83 -15.67 7.35
C ALA A 109 -8.79 -15.72 6.15
N LEU A 110 -9.99 -16.23 6.35
CA LEU A 110 -11.00 -16.31 5.30
C LEU A 110 -11.44 -14.90 4.85
N ILE A 111 -11.65 -13.99 5.79
CA ILE A 111 -11.97 -12.58 5.48
C ILE A 111 -10.83 -11.95 4.67
N ILE A 112 -9.57 -12.13 5.10
CA ILE A 112 -8.42 -11.60 4.38
C ILE A 112 -8.39 -12.16 2.95
N ILE A 113 -8.54 -13.45 2.75
CA ILE A 113 -8.51 -14.07 1.42
C ILE A 113 -9.62 -13.49 0.53
N VAL A 114 -10.85 -13.42 1.02
CA VAL A 114 -12.01 -12.94 0.24
C VAL A 114 -11.82 -11.49 -0.22
N PHE A 115 -11.26 -10.62 0.61
CA PHE A 115 -11.09 -9.20 0.27
C PHE A 115 -9.77 -8.90 -0.44
N PHE A 116 -8.69 -9.59 -0.13
CA PHE A 116 -7.39 -9.31 -0.73
C PHE A 116 -7.20 -9.93 -2.13
N ILE A 117 -7.91 -10.98 -2.49
CA ILE A 117 -7.84 -11.51 -3.86
C ILE A 117 -8.34 -10.47 -4.88
N PRO A 118 -9.57 -9.89 -4.77
CA PRO A 118 -9.99 -8.85 -5.68
C PRO A 118 -9.13 -7.57 -5.60
N TYR A 119 -8.66 -7.20 -4.40
CA TYR A 119 -7.78 -6.06 -4.22
C TYR A 119 -6.46 -6.21 -5.02
N THR A 120 -5.80 -7.35 -4.88
CA THR A 120 -4.56 -7.65 -5.62
C THR A 120 -4.82 -7.72 -7.14
N GLY A 121 -5.93 -8.33 -7.55
CA GLY A 121 -6.33 -8.37 -8.95
C GLY A 121 -6.57 -6.98 -9.55
N SER A 122 -7.16 -6.07 -8.78
CA SER A 122 -7.35 -4.68 -9.22
C SER A 122 -6.01 -3.95 -9.40
N GLY A 123 -5.02 -4.23 -8.55
CA GLY A 123 -3.67 -3.68 -8.68
C GLY A 123 -2.96 -4.14 -9.97
N PHE A 124 -3.03 -5.43 -10.30
CA PHE A 124 -2.47 -5.94 -11.55
C PHE A 124 -3.19 -5.37 -12.79
N SER A 125 -4.51 -5.23 -12.71
CA SER A 125 -5.30 -4.57 -13.76
C SER A 125 -4.90 -3.12 -13.98
N ALA A 126 -4.65 -2.38 -12.88
CA ALA A 126 -4.18 -0.99 -12.95
C ALA A 126 -2.81 -0.89 -13.63
N CYS A 127 -1.87 -1.80 -13.32
CA CYS A 127 -0.58 -1.89 -14.00
C CYS A 127 -0.75 -2.14 -15.51
N GLY A 128 -1.60 -3.10 -15.91
CA GLY A 128 -1.87 -3.38 -17.33
C GLY A 128 -2.42 -2.16 -18.07
N LYS A 129 -3.38 -1.44 -17.47
CA LYS A 129 -3.94 -0.21 -18.05
C LYS A 129 -2.90 0.90 -18.16
N LEU A 130 -2.04 1.07 -17.15
CA LEU A 130 -1.00 2.08 -17.15
C LEU A 130 0.00 1.88 -18.30
N PHE A 131 0.53 0.66 -18.43
CA PHE A 131 1.48 0.34 -19.49
C PHE A 131 0.85 0.41 -20.88
N ASN A 132 -0.41 0.02 -21.02
CA ASN A 132 -1.14 0.19 -22.28
C ASN A 132 -1.31 1.67 -22.63
N SER A 133 -1.70 2.51 -21.69
CA SER A 133 -1.91 3.94 -21.90
C SER A 133 -0.63 4.71 -22.21
N LEU A 134 0.49 4.38 -21.53
CA LEU A 134 1.75 5.12 -21.66
C LEU A 134 2.62 4.65 -22.83
N PHE A 135 2.64 3.34 -23.08
CA PHE A 135 3.57 2.73 -24.02
C PHE A 135 2.88 2.00 -25.19
N GLY A 136 1.54 1.97 -25.20
CA GLY A 136 0.80 1.20 -26.22
C GLY A 136 0.98 -0.32 -26.11
N ALA A 137 1.49 -0.83 -24.98
CA ALA A 137 1.71 -2.25 -24.76
C ALA A 137 0.37 -3.00 -24.66
N ASP A 138 0.37 -4.27 -25.07
CA ASP A 138 -0.82 -5.11 -24.86
C ASP A 138 -1.16 -5.21 -23.38
N TYR A 139 -2.42 -4.97 -23.05
CA TYR A 139 -2.91 -4.96 -21.67
C TYR A 139 -2.64 -6.26 -20.90
N HIS A 140 -2.91 -7.41 -21.53
CA HIS A 140 -2.75 -8.69 -20.87
C HIS A 140 -1.29 -9.07 -20.66
N ILE A 141 -0.46 -8.79 -21.64
CA ILE A 141 0.99 -9.03 -21.56
C ILE A 141 1.61 -8.16 -20.46
N ALA A 142 1.28 -6.87 -20.45
CA ALA A 142 1.78 -5.94 -19.45
C ALA A 142 1.33 -6.31 -18.03
N MET A 143 0.09 -6.72 -17.86
CA MET A 143 -0.46 -7.18 -16.58
C MET A 143 0.26 -8.44 -16.08
N ILE A 144 0.45 -9.44 -16.94
CA ILE A 144 1.12 -10.70 -16.57
C ILE A 144 2.59 -10.46 -16.22
N ILE A 145 3.31 -9.69 -17.02
CA ILE A 145 4.72 -9.37 -16.75
C ILE A 145 4.85 -8.64 -15.42
N SER A 146 4.01 -7.64 -15.16
CA SER A 146 4.00 -6.91 -13.89
C SER A 146 3.73 -7.83 -12.70
N ALA A 147 2.75 -8.73 -12.82
CA ALA A 147 2.43 -9.70 -11.79
C ALA A 147 3.62 -10.64 -11.50
N VAL A 148 4.23 -11.19 -12.54
CA VAL A 148 5.40 -12.08 -12.40
C VAL A 148 6.57 -11.36 -11.72
N VAL A 149 6.89 -10.13 -12.12
CA VAL A 149 7.96 -9.34 -11.52
C VAL A 149 7.69 -9.08 -10.04
N ILE A 150 6.46 -8.66 -9.69
CA ILE A 150 6.07 -8.36 -8.31
C ILE A 150 6.16 -9.63 -7.44
N ILE A 151 5.58 -10.72 -7.90
CA ILE A 151 5.61 -12.00 -7.19
C ILE A 151 7.05 -12.48 -7.01
N ALA A 152 7.87 -12.41 -8.06
CA ALA A 152 9.24 -12.87 -8.02
C ALA A 152 10.08 -12.12 -6.97
N TYR A 153 10.10 -10.78 -6.98
CA TYR A 153 10.94 -10.06 -6.02
C TYR A 153 10.41 -10.16 -4.58
N THR A 154 9.08 -10.25 -4.41
CA THR A 154 8.48 -10.39 -3.09
C THR A 154 8.75 -11.77 -2.50
N THR A 155 8.62 -12.83 -3.30
CA THR A 155 8.90 -14.21 -2.87
C THR A 155 10.37 -14.42 -2.53
N ILE A 156 11.28 -13.83 -3.31
CA ILE A 156 12.73 -13.98 -3.08
C ILE A 156 13.19 -13.17 -1.88
N GLY A 157 12.71 -11.96 -1.70
CA GLY A 157 13.24 -11.01 -0.72
C GLY A 157 12.36 -10.74 0.50
N GLY A 158 11.14 -11.29 0.54
CA GLY A 158 10.20 -11.15 1.65
C GLY A 158 9.81 -9.71 1.95
N PHE A 159 9.37 -9.47 3.19
CA PHE A 159 8.91 -8.17 3.67
C PHE A 159 10.00 -7.07 3.59
N LEU A 160 11.26 -7.43 3.83
CA LEU A 160 12.37 -6.47 3.75
C LEU A 160 12.55 -5.94 2.33
N ALA A 161 12.41 -6.79 1.31
CA ALA A 161 12.48 -6.38 -0.09
C ALA A 161 11.29 -5.49 -0.46
N ALA A 162 10.09 -5.89 -0.09
CA ALA A 162 8.88 -5.10 -0.32
C ALA A 162 9.02 -3.71 0.31
N SER A 163 9.33 -3.63 1.62
CA SER A 163 9.46 -2.36 2.32
C SER A 163 10.57 -1.45 1.77
N THR A 164 11.68 -2.02 1.31
CA THR A 164 12.76 -1.23 0.69
C THR A 164 12.33 -0.70 -0.68
N THR A 165 11.62 -1.49 -1.45
CA THR A 165 11.09 -1.07 -2.75
C THR A 165 10.04 0.02 -2.57
N ASP A 166 9.10 -0.18 -1.65
CA ASP A 166 8.06 0.79 -1.28
C ASP A 166 8.67 2.12 -0.84
N PHE A 167 9.72 2.08 -0.02
CA PHE A 167 10.43 3.27 0.42
C PHE A 167 10.97 4.10 -0.75
N ILE A 168 11.60 3.45 -1.73
CA ILE A 168 12.12 4.15 -2.92
C ILE A 168 10.96 4.68 -3.77
N GLN A 169 9.93 3.86 -3.98
CA GLN A 169 8.76 4.23 -4.77
C GLN A 169 7.98 5.38 -4.12
N SER A 170 7.84 5.43 -2.80
CA SER A 170 7.14 6.50 -2.09
C SER A 170 7.84 7.86 -2.25
N ILE A 171 9.17 7.89 -2.30
CA ILE A 171 9.92 9.11 -2.60
C ILE A 171 9.60 9.58 -4.03
N ILE A 172 9.66 8.67 -5.01
CA ILE A 172 9.38 8.98 -6.41
C ILE A 172 7.93 9.47 -6.56
N MET A 173 6.97 8.79 -5.91
CA MET A 173 5.55 9.17 -5.93
C MET A 173 5.32 10.55 -5.31
N SER A 174 5.95 10.86 -4.18
CA SER A 174 5.84 12.17 -3.53
C SER A 174 6.37 13.28 -4.42
N VAL A 175 7.52 13.08 -5.05
CA VAL A 175 8.10 14.04 -5.99
C VAL A 175 7.19 14.22 -7.22
N ALA A 176 6.69 13.12 -7.79
CA ALA A 176 5.79 13.16 -8.94
C ALA A 176 4.49 13.91 -8.64
N LEU A 177 3.88 13.68 -7.47
CA LEU A 177 2.66 14.39 -7.04
C LEU A 177 2.90 15.89 -6.89
N ILE A 178 4.04 16.30 -6.32
CA ILE A 178 4.42 17.72 -6.21
C ILE A 178 4.58 18.33 -7.59
N ILE A 179 5.33 17.68 -8.50
CA ILE A 179 5.55 18.18 -9.85
C ILE A 179 4.23 18.33 -10.61
N VAL A 180 3.36 17.32 -10.56
CA VAL A 180 2.05 17.37 -11.23
C VAL A 180 1.19 18.49 -10.67
N ALA A 181 1.10 18.65 -9.35
CA ALA A 181 0.33 19.71 -8.73
C ALA A 181 0.83 21.10 -9.10
N VAL A 182 2.16 21.32 -9.05
CA VAL A 182 2.78 22.61 -9.44
C VAL A 182 2.61 22.89 -10.92
N SER A 183 2.87 21.92 -11.79
CA SER A 183 2.73 22.08 -13.24
C SER A 183 1.28 22.37 -13.63
N TYR A 184 0.32 21.67 -13.03
CA TYR A 184 -1.10 21.89 -13.33
C TYR A 184 -1.58 23.28 -12.90
N THR A 185 -1.18 23.75 -11.72
CA THR A 185 -1.52 25.12 -11.26
C THR A 185 -0.88 26.19 -12.11
N HIS A 186 0.35 25.99 -12.56
CA HIS A 186 1.05 26.94 -13.45
C HIS A 186 0.43 27.01 -14.84
N LEU A 187 0.11 25.86 -15.46
CA LEU A 187 -0.50 25.81 -16.79
C LEU A 187 -1.90 26.44 -16.78
N ARG A 188 -2.73 26.17 -15.77
CA ARG A 188 -4.07 26.76 -15.70
C ARG A 188 -4.10 28.25 -15.33
N ALA A 189 -3.10 28.75 -14.61
CA ALA A 189 -3.00 30.18 -14.33
C ALA A 189 -2.84 30.99 -15.63
N HIS A 190 -2.24 30.43 -16.66
CA HIS A 190 -2.14 31.06 -17.98
C HIS A 190 -3.45 30.96 -18.79
N GLU A 191 -4.25 29.92 -18.63
CA GLU A 191 -5.53 29.77 -19.35
C GLU A 191 -6.61 30.71 -18.81
N THR A 192 -6.67 30.93 -17.50
CA THR A 192 -7.64 31.85 -16.88
C THR A 192 -7.31 33.33 -17.15
N GLY A 193 -6.07 33.68 -17.45
CA GLY A 193 -5.67 35.02 -17.88
C GLY A 193 -6.05 35.40 -19.32
N ALA A 194 -6.42 34.42 -20.15
CA ALA A 194 -6.81 34.65 -21.53
C ALA A 194 -8.34 34.86 -21.72
N TYR A 195 -9.14 34.69 -20.65
CA TYR A 195 -10.60 34.85 -20.66
C TYR A 195 -11.12 36.02 -19.80
N LEU A 196 -10.23 36.86 -19.26
CA LEU A 196 -10.51 38.16 -18.65
C LEU A 196 -10.01 39.29 -19.54
#